data_5fad5d5db109eff7ec6491e847de6b93
#
_entry.id   5fad5d5db109eff7ec6491e847de6b93
#
_cell.length_a   1.000
_cell.length_b   1.000
_cell.length_c   1.000
_cell.angle_alpha   90.00
_cell.angle_beta   90.00
_cell.angle_gamma   90.00
#
_symmetry.space_group_name_H-M   'P 1'
#
loop_
_entity.id
_entity.type
_entity.pdbx_description
1 polymer ?
#
loop_
_entity_poly.entity_id
_entity_poly.type
_entity_poly.pdbx_seq_one_letter_code
_entity_poly.pdbx_strand_id
1 'polypeptide(L)'
;MAQRSSRFDLSTKLLSWWYNQKNKLIKNIRIQDFLARFPITSRVARKEGEAIFQLMTGFVDTQILFTFVKSGALRHLEAGSSSIDELSGKIGIDLDRTEILCRAGCALGLVRLKSKRIFLARRGALILSLPGMMELIEHHSILYEDLLDPISFFRGEKETKLSQFWPYVFGKAKSLDSADVSRYSDLMSKSQFMVARDTIASIKVSKGTKWLDVGGGSGAFAKELVNKYPSVKISVFDIPGSSADRGPHKFISGSFFTDQIPVGYDTVSCVRVLYDHDDQTVSDLLLKIHSSLPTGGRIVVSEPMLGELSPNKWGDTYFATYTFAMKTGKTRSPSQVSDLLGKTGFSKVKIFPSRRPFVTTVIEAYKN
;
A
#
# COMPACT_ATOMS: atom_id res chain seq x y z
N MET A 1 -40.67 15.04 -9.49
CA MET A 1 -39.46 14.29 -9.88
C MET A 1 -38.88 14.66 -11.25
N ALA A 2 -39.68 15.00 -12.26
CA ALA A 2 -39.23 15.32 -13.63
C ALA A 2 -38.35 16.59 -13.76
N GLN A 3 -38.55 17.62 -12.96
CA GLN A 3 -37.78 18.88 -13.05
C GLN A 3 -36.34 18.78 -12.49
N ARG A 4 -36.03 17.84 -11.61
CA ARG A 4 -34.66 17.60 -11.13
C ARG A 4 -33.80 16.87 -12.17
N SER A 5 -34.39 15.96 -12.94
CA SER A 5 -33.70 15.20 -13.99
C SER A 5 -33.25 16.10 -15.16
N SER A 6 -34.07 17.09 -15.58
CA SER A 6 -33.74 17.97 -16.68
C SER A 6 -32.64 19.00 -16.36
N ARG A 7 -32.57 19.50 -15.11
CA ARG A 7 -31.48 20.40 -14.67
C ARG A 7 -30.13 19.67 -14.55
N PHE A 8 -30.14 18.41 -14.14
CA PHE A 8 -28.91 17.59 -14.06
C PHE A 8 -28.36 17.32 -15.47
N ASP A 9 -29.22 17.03 -16.45
CA ASP A 9 -28.82 16.80 -17.85
C ASP A 9 -28.25 18.06 -18.51
N LEU A 10 -28.82 19.24 -18.26
CA LEU A 10 -28.33 20.51 -18.80
C LEU A 10 -26.96 20.91 -18.25
N SER A 11 -26.74 20.71 -16.93
CA SER A 11 -25.45 21.01 -16.28
C SER A 11 -24.34 20.07 -16.79
N THR A 12 -24.66 18.81 -17.00
CA THR A 12 -23.73 17.80 -17.53
C THR A 12 -23.37 18.11 -19.00
N LYS A 13 -24.33 18.52 -19.80
CA LYS A 13 -24.10 18.94 -21.22
C LYS A 13 -23.23 20.19 -21.32
N LEU A 14 -23.47 21.18 -20.45
CA LEU A 14 -22.64 22.38 -20.38
C LEU A 14 -21.21 22.09 -19.94
N LEU A 15 -21.02 21.25 -18.92
CA LEU A 15 -19.72 20.80 -18.48
C LEU A 15 -19.00 20.04 -19.59
N SER A 16 -19.67 19.09 -20.25
CA SER A 16 -19.10 18.32 -21.36
C SER A 16 -18.68 19.23 -22.52
N TRP A 17 -19.53 20.22 -22.87
CA TRP A 17 -19.20 21.21 -23.91
C TRP A 17 -17.96 22.01 -23.49
N TRP A 18 -17.91 22.53 -22.25
CA TRP A 18 -16.79 23.33 -21.75
C TRP A 18 -15.46 22.52 -21.76
N TYR A 19 -15.49 21.29 -21.25
CA TYR A 19 -14.31 20.41 -21.31
C TYR A 19 -13.87 20.12 -22.74
N ASN A 20 -14.82 19.89 -23.66
CA ASN A 20 -14.52 19.66 -25.07
C ASN A 20 -13.87 20.89 -25.71
N GLN A 21 -14.34 22.12 -25.45
CA GLN A 21 -13.71 23.34 -25.96
C GLN A 21 -12.30 23.53 -25.36
N LYS A 22 -12.15 23.38 -24.06
CA LYS A 22 -10.84 23.41 -23.41
C LYS A 22 -9.87 22.41 -24.03
N ASN A 23 -10.30 21.16 -24.22
CA ASN A 23 -9.48 20.12 -24.81
C ASN A 23 -9.12 20.40 -26.28
N LYS A 24 -10.01 21.00 -27.06
CA LYS A 24 -9.70 21.47 -28.46
C LYS A 24 -8.58 22.51 -28.45
N LEU A 25 -8.62 23.47 -27.51
CA LEU A 25 -7.56 24.48 -27.38
C LEU A 25 -6.23 23.83 -26.98
N ILE A 26 -6.24 22.93 -25.98
CA ILE A 26 -5.04 22.25 -25.52
C ILE A 26 -4.43 21.36 -26.62
N LYS A 27 -5.24 20.72 -27.46
CA LYS A 27 -4.78 19.88 -28.59
C LYS A 27 -4.21 20.66 -29.76
N ASN A 28 -4.42 21.99 -29.83
CA ASN A 28 -3.94 22.80 -30.93
C ASN A 28 -2.45 23.08 -30.80
N ILE A 29 -1.64 22.52 -31.69
CA ILE A 29 -0.18 22.64 -31.68
C ILE A 29 0.31 24.09 -31.68
N ARG A 30 -0.37 24.99 -32.42
CA ARG A 30 0.00 26.42 -32.46
C ARG A 30 -0.20 27.12 -31.12
N ILE A 31 -1.25 26.71 -30.39
CA ILE A 31 -1.51 27.21 -29.03
C ILE A 31 -0.46 26.64 -28.06
N GLN A 32 -0.12 25.36 -28.17
CA GLN A 32 0.94 24.76 -27.37
C GLN A 32 2.29 25.46 -27.58
N ASP A 33 2.67 25.72 -28.85
CA ASP A 33 3.91 26.44 -29.19
C ASP A 33 3.91 27.86 -28.65
N PHE A 34 2.77 28.57 -28.73
CA PHE A 34 2.64 29.89 -28.13
C PHE A 34 2.78 29.86 -26.62
N LEU A 35 2.08 28.96 -25.95
CA LEU A 35 2.15 28.80 -24.48
C LEU A 35 3.54 28.40 -23.99
N ALA A 36 4.26 27.59 -24.76
CA ALA A 36 5.62 27.19 -24.46
C ALA A 36 6.64 28.34 -24.58
N ARG A 37 6.39 29.31 -25.48
CA ARG A 37 7.26 30.46 -25.68
C ARG A 37 6.91 31.65 -24.79
N PHE A 38 5.68 31.76 -24.34
CA PHE A 38 5.24 32.92 -23.56
C PHE A 38 5.74 32.83 -22.11
N PRO A 39 6.43 33.83 -21.54
CA PRO A 39 7.18 33.72 -20.28
C PRO A 39 6.34 33.26 -19.07
N ILE A 40 5.04 33.65 -19.01
CA ILE A 40 4.17 33.33 -17.89
C ILE A 40 3.69 31.88 -17.98
N THR A 41 3.38 31.38 -19.18
CA THR A 41 2.81 30.01 -19.38
C THR A 41 3.87 28.96 -19.66
N SER A 42 5.08 29.33 -20.08
CA SER A 42 6.16 28.41 -20.42
C SER A 42 6.55 27.48 -19.25
N ARG A 43 6.51 28.00 -18.02
CA ARG A 43 6.78 27.18 -16.82
C ARG A 43 5.71 26.11 -16.60
N VAL A 44 4.45 26.45 -16.83
CA VAL A 44 3.32 25.51 -16.70
C VAL A 44 3.38 24.48 -17.81
N ALA A 45 3.57 24.92 -19.08
CA ALA A 45 3.68 24.03 -20.23
C ALA A 45 4.84 23.03 -20.07
N ARG A 46 6.01 23.49 -19.59
CA ARG A 46 7.14 22.61 -19.30
C ARG A 46 6.83 21.62 -18.20
N LYS A 47 6.23 22.06 -17.09
CA LYS A 47 5.87 21.18 -15.96
C LYS A 47 4.87 20.08 -16.38
N GLU A 48 3.89 20.44 -17.20
CA GLU A 48 2.94 19.44 -17.74
C GLU A 48 3.64 18.47 -18.71
N GLY A 49 4.52 18.97 -19.58
CA GLY A 49 5.35 18.11 -20.45
C GLY A 49 6.23 17.15 -19.66
N GLU A 50 6.92 17.64 -18.63
CA GLU A 50 7.72 16.82 -17.73
C GLU A 50 6.87 15.76 -17.01
N ALA A 51 5.66 16.12 -16.55
CA ALA A 51 4.74 15.20 -15.89
C ALA A 51 4.28 14.07 -16.83
N ILE A 52 3.93 14.40 -18.08
CA ILE A 52 3.57 13.40 -19.10
C ILE A 52 4.76 12.50 -19.42
N PHE A 53 5.96 13.07 -19.57
CA PHE A 53 7.18 12.31 -19.82
C PHE A 53 7.49 11.36 -18.67
N GLN A 54 7.33 11.81 -17.41
CA GLN A 54 7.48 10.96 -16.23
C GLN A 54 6.48 9.79 -16.20
N LEU A 55 5.22 10.01 -16.60
CA LEU A 55 4.24 8.92 -16.71
C LEU A 55 4.66 7.89 -17.76
N MET A 56 5.20 8.35 -18.89
CA MET A 56 5.65 7.49 -19.99
C MET A 56 6.90 6.69 -19.59
N THR A 57 7.84 7.28 -18.87
CA THR A 57 9.15 6.69 -18.56
C THR A 57 9.22 6.04 -17.18
N GLY A 58 8.21 6.21 -16.32
CA GLY A 58 8.24 5.79 -14.92
C GLY A 58 8.51 4.29 -14.70
N PHE A 59 8.19 3.44 -15.71
CA PHE A 59 8.54 2.03 -15.65
C PHE A 59 10.05 1.80 -15.68
N VAL A 60 10.83 2.66 -16.33
CA VAL A 60 12.31 2.57 -16.34
C VAL A 60 12.86 2.90 -14.95
N ASP A 61 12.33 3.95 -14.30
CA ASP A 61 12.74 4.34 -12.95
C ASP A 61 12.54 3.18 -11.95
N THR A 62 11.42 2.48 -12.05
CA THR A 62 11.12 1.34 -11.18
C THR A 62 12.04 0.15 -11.45
N GLN A 63 12.42 -0.12 -12.73
CA GLN A 63 13.35 -1.19 -13.08
C GLN A 63 14.79 -0.88 -12.62
N ILE A 64 15.21 0.38 -12.69
CA ILE A 64 16.52 0.81 -12.15
C ILE A 64 16.55 0.62 -10.63
N LEU A 65 15.50 1.06 -9.92
CA LEU A 65 15.36 0.82 -8.48
C LEU A 65 15.42 -0.67 -8.14
N PHE A 66 14.65 -1.49 -8.86
CA PHE A 66 14.63 -2.94 -8.70
C PHE A 66 16.02 -3.55 -8.90
N THR A 67 16.75 -3.11 -9.95
CA THR A 67 18.10 -3.59 -10.24
C THR A 67 19.07 -3.26 -9.10
N PHE A 68 19.05 -2.03 -8.56
CA PHE A 68 19.88 -1.66 -7.41
C PHE A 68 19.62 -2.51 -6.17
N VAL A 69 18.38 -2.88 -5.94
CA VAL A 69 17.98 -3.73 -4.80
C VAL A 69 18.38 -5.18 -5.07
N LYS A 70 17.94 -5.73 -6.21
CA LYS A 70 18.10 -7.15 -6.55
C LYS A 70 19.54 -7.58 -6.76
N SER A 71 20.38 -6.71 -7.34
CA SER A 71 21.82 -6.97 -7.53
C SER A 71 22.64 -6.85 -6.23
N GLY A 72 22.05 -6.34 -5.14
CA GLY A 72 22.76 -6.06 -3.90
C GLY A 72 23.61 -4.79 -3.93
N ALA A 73 23.54 -3.96 -4.97
CA ALA A 73 24.34 -2.75 -5.12
C ALA A 73 24.17 -1.78 -3.94
N LEU A 74 22.93 -1.56 -3.44
CA LEU A 74 22.69 -0.69 -2.29
C LEU A 74 23.36 -1.24 -1.02
N ARG A 75 23.27 -2.55 -0.77
CA ARG A 75 23.91 -3.19 0.41
C ARG A 75 25.41 -3.11 0.34
N HIS A 76 26.00 -3.28 -0.86
CA HIS A 76 27.44 -3.13 -1.05
C HIS A 76 27.90 -1.71 -0.71
N LEU A 77 27.14 -0.69 -1.17
CA LEU A 77 27.44 0.71 -0.93
C LEU A 77 27.14 1.17 0.51
N GLU A 78 26.37 0.43 1.29
CA GLU A 78 26.18 0.67 2.72
C GLU A 78 27.47 0.45 3.51
N ALA A 79 28.28 -0.53 3.12
CA ALA A 79 29.57 -0.80 3.73
C ALA A 79 30.66 0.25 3.39
N GLY A 80 30.43 1.05 2.34
CA GLY A 80 31.37 2.10 1.91
C GLY A 80 31.23 2.49 0.44
N SER A 81 32.02 3.47 0.02
CA SER A 81 32.05 3.89 -1.39
C SER A 81 32.80 2.86 -2.26
N SER A 82 32.43 2.76 -3.52
CA SER A 82 33.03 1.86 -4.50
C SER A 82 33.39 2.60 -5.78
N SER A 83 34.42 2.20 -6.49
CA SER A 83 34.59 2.58 -7.89
C SER A 83 33.53 1.88 -8.75
N ILE A 84 33.33 2.33 -9.99
CA ILE A 84 32.40 1.66 -10.92
C ILE A 84 32.89 0.23 -11.23
N ASP A 85 34.19 0.05 -11.38
CA ASP A 85 34.81 -1.24 -11.64
C ASP A 85 34.64 -2.22 -10.46
N GLU A 86 34.94 -1.78 -9.23
CA GLU A 86 34.68 -2.57 -8.02
C GLU A 86 33.20 -2.97 -7.90
N LEU A 87 32.29 -2.03 -8.17
CA LEU A 87 30.86 -2.29 -8.10
C LEU A 87 30.41 -3.26 -9.19
N SER A 88 30.90 -3.10 -10.44
CA SER A 88 30.67 -4.00 -11.58
C SER A 88 31.00 -5.44 -11.21
N GLY A 89 32.20 -5.69 -10.68
CA GLY A 89 32.61 -7.02 -10.22
C GLY A 89 31.72 -7.58 -9.08
N LYS A 90 31.22 -6.72 -8.19
CA LYS A 90 30.35 -7.16 -7.07
C LYS A 90 28.94 -7.52 -7.48
N ILE A 91 28.37 -6.78 -8.44
CA ILE A 91 26.99 -7.02 -8.88
C ILE A 91 26.86 -7.91 -10.10
N GLY A 92 27.99 -8.31 -10.72
CA GLY A 92 28.01 -9.19 -11.89
C GLY A 92 27.44 -8.56 -13.17
N ILE A 93 27.51 -7.21 -13.27
CA ILE A 93 27.07 -6.45 -14.46
C ILE A 93 28.32 -5.84 -15.08
N ASP A 94 28.48 -5.90 -16.40
CA ASP A 94 29.66 -5.35 -17.05
C ASP A 94 29.86 -3.85 -16.79
N LEU A 95 31.09 -3.36 -17.02
CA LEU A 95 31.52 -2.03 -16.64
C LEU A 95 30.66 -0.92 -17.27
N ASP A 96 30.42 -1.00 -18.58
CA ASP A 96 29.68 0.03 -19.32
C ASP A 96 28.22 0.11 -18.86
N ARG A 97 27.59 -1.04 -18.64
CA ARG A 97 26.21 -1.12 -18.13
C ARG A 97 26.12 -0.67 -16.67
N THR A 98 27.16 -0.98 -15.87
CA THR A 98 27.24 -0.48 -14.48
C THR A 98 27.40 1.02 -14.46
N GLU A 99 28.14 1.63 -15.37
CA GLU A 99 28.21 3.10 -15.48
C GLU A 99 26.85 3.71 -15.80
N ILE A 100 26.11 3.14 -16.77
CA ILE A 100 24.75 3.59 -17.10
C ILE A 100 23.82 3.46 -15.88
N LEU A 101 23.87 2.32 -15.20
CA LEU A 101 23.08 2.08 -13.99
C LEU A 101 23.39 3.09 -12.89
N CYS A 102 24.68 3.35 -12.63
CA CYS A 102 25.11 4.32 -11.62
C CYS A 102 24.68 5.75 -11.97
N ARG A 103 24.77 6.17 -13.23
CA ARG A 103 24.27 7.48 -13.69
C ARG A 103 22.76 7.61 -13.48
N ALA A 104 22.00 6.60 -13.84
CA ALA A 104 20.56 6.54 -13.60
C ALA A 104 20.24 6.56 -12.10
N GLY A 105 20.96 5.80 -11.29
CA GLY A 105 20.84 5.82 -9.84
C GLY A 105 21.15 7.18 -9.22
N CYS A 106 22.11 7.93 -9.78
CA CYS A 106 22.37 9.32 -9.38
C CYS A 106 21.18 10.23 -9.70
N ALA A 107 20.61 10.12 -10.89
CA ALA A 107 19.44 10.90 -11.30
C ALA A 107 18.22 10.63 -10.40
N LEU A 108 18.04 9.38 -9.98
CA LEU A 108 16.98 8.96 -9.04
C LEU A 108 17.30 9.28 -7.57
N GLY A 109 18.53 9.74 -7.25
CA GLY A 109 18.98 10.04 -5.89
C GLY A 109 19.18 8.80 -5.00
N LEU A 110 19.38 7.64 -5.60
CA LEU A 110 19.70 6.37 -4.93
C LEU A 110 21.17 6.34 -4.51
N VAL A 111 22.03 6.82 -5.41
CA VAL A 111 23.49 6.89 -5.23
C VAL A 111 24.02 8.27 -5.64
N ARG A 112 25.28 8.57 -5.37
CA ARG A 112 25.97 9.80 -5.76
C ARG A 112 27.37 9.48 -6.27
N LEU A 113 27.71 10.00 -7.43
CA LEU A 113 29.07 9.95 -7.98
C LEU A 113 29.86 11.18 -7.51
N LYS A 114 31.01 10.96 -6.89
CA LYS A 114 31.96 12.00 -6.51
C LYS A 114 33.41 11.45 -6.57
N SER A 115 34.34 12.19 -7.16
CA SER A 115 35.75 11.79 -7.26
C SER A 115 35.94 10.36 -7.81
N LYS A 116 35.23 10.02 -8.87
CA LYS A 116 35.21 8.68 -9.51
C LYS A 116 34.76 7.52 -8.61
N ARG A 117 34.13 7.82 -7.46
CA ARG A 117 33.54 6.81 -6.56
C ARG A 117 32.05 7.00 -6.40
N ILE A 118 31.34 5.88 -6.27
CA ILE A 118 29.93 5.82 -6.01
C ILE A 118 29.69 5.73 -4.49
N PHE A 119 28.83 6.57 -3.99
CA PHE A 119 28.40 6.63 -2.59
C PHE A 119 26.92 6.37 -2.51
N LEU A 120 26.46 5.78 -1.40
CA LEU A 120 25.03 5.70 -1.09
C LEU A 120 24.48 7.12 -0.92
N ALA A 121 23.35 7.43 -1.57
CA ALA A 121 22.65 8.70 -1.40
C ALA A 121 21.44 8.55 -0.46
N ARG A 122 20.81 9.69 -0.13
CA ARG A 122 19.74 9.74 0.87
C ARG A 122 18.60 8.73 0.61
N ARG A 123 18.12 8.59 -0.64
CA ARG A 123 17.05 7.64 -0.97
C ARG A 123 17.51 6.20 -0.84
N GLY A 124 18.72 5.88 -1.29
CA GLY A 124 19.32 4.56 -1.10
C GLY A 124 19.46 4.18 0.37
N ALA A 125 19.94 5.09 1.21
CA ALA A 125 20.03 4.88 2.65
C ALA A 125 18.66 4.69 3.31
N LEU A 126 17.63 5.45 2.91
CA LEU A 126 16.28 5.29 3.41
C LEU A 126 15.68 3.92 3.04
N ILE A 127 15.92 3.44 1.81
CA ILE A 127 15.46 2.11 1.37
C ILE A 127 16.06 1.02 2.26
N LEU A 128 17.35 1.08 2.56
CA LEU A 128 18.03 0.11 3.43
C LEU A 128 17.57 0.19 4.89
N SER A 129 17.26 1.41 5.38
CA SER A 129 16.88 1.63 6.78
C SER A 129 15.43 1.27 7.11
N LEU A 130 14.55 1.19 6.10
CA LEU A 130 13.14 0.92 6.31
C LEU A 130 12.88 -0.59 6.26
N PRO A 131 12.47 -1.21 7.38
CA PRO A 131 12.17 -2.64 7.40
C PRO A 131 11.14 -3.04 6.33
N GLY A 132 11.43 -4.10 5.58
CA GLY A 132 10.54 -4.62 4.53
C GLY A 132 10.54 -3.85 3.21
N MET A 133 11.25 -2.73 3.10
CA MET A 133 11.24 -1.92 1.87
C MET A 133 11.93 -2.63 0.71
N MET A 134 13.06 -3.28 0.95
CA MET A 134 13.77 -4.03 -0.09
C MET A 134 12.94 -5.23 -0.55
N GLU A 135 12.41 -5.98 0.39
CA GLU A 135 11.55 -7.13 0.12
C GLU A 135 10.29 -6.73 -0.66
N LEU A 136 9.70 -5.59 -0.33
CA LEU A 136 8.55 -5.05 -1.07
C LEU A 136 8.91 -4.66 -2.51
N ILE A 137 10.08 -4.05 -2.72
CA ILE A 137 10.57 -3.73 -4.08
C ILE A 137 10.79 -5.01 -4.88
N GLU A 138 11.39 -6.04 -4.29
CA GLU A 138 11.60 -7.33 -4.95
C GLU A 138 10.29 -8.06 -5.25
N HIS A 139 9.31 -7.98 -4.36
CA HIS A 139 7.98 -8.54 -4.54
C HIS A 139 7.23 -7.97 -5.77
N HIS A 140 7.49 -6.71 -6.13
CA HIS A 140 6.85 -6.09 -7.29
C HIS A 140 7.14 -6.79 -8.62
N SER A 141 8.15 -7.68 -8.70
CA SER A 141 8.39 -8.49 -9.89
C SER A 141 7.15 -9.27 -10.33
N ILE A 142 6.33 -9.75 -9.37
CA ILE A 142 5.09 -10.47 -9.64
C ILE A 142 4.07 -9.54 -10.32
N LEU A 143 3.90 -8.33 -9.79
CA LEU A 143 2.98 -7.35 -10.38
C LEU A 143 3.46 -6.83 -11.73
N TYR A 144 4.79 -6.73 -11.96
CA TYR A 144 5.32 -6.38 -13.28
C TYR A 144 4.92 -7.41 -14.33
N GLU A 145 4.98 -8.71 -14.00
CA GLU A 145 4.56 -9.78 -14.90
C GLU A 145 3.06 -9.76 -15.17
N ASP A 146 2.23 -9.48 -14.16
CA ASP A 146 0.79 -9.34 -14.32
C ASP A 146 0.42 -8.16 -15.23
N LEU A 147 1.20 -7.07 -15.20
CA LEU A 147 0.98 -5.86 -15.97
C LEU A 147 1.68 -5.83 -17.35
N LEU A 148 2.36 -6.91 -17.78
CA LEU A 148 2.97 -6.98 -19.11
C LEU A 148 1.96 -6.80 -20.25
N ASP A 149 0.72 -7.25 -20.06
CA ASP A 149 -0.41 -6.97 -20.94
C ASP A 149 -1.51 -6.26 -20.14
N PRO A 150 -1.42 -4.93 -20.02
CA PRO A 150 -2.34 -4.18 -19.16
C PRO A 150 -3.78 -4.19 -19.67
N ILE A 151 -4.01 -4.37 -20.98
CA ILE A 151 -5.37 -4.42 -21.52
C ILE A 151 -6.09 -5.68 -21.05
N SER A 152 -5.49 -6.85 -21.25
CA SER A 152 -6.05 -8.12 -20.76
C SER A 152 -6.15 -8.14 -19.23
N PHE A 153 -5.20 -7.51 -18.52
CA PHE A 153 -5.24 -7.35 -17.07
C PHE A 153 -6.49 -6.60 -16.61
N PHE A 154 -6.73 -5.39 -17.12
CA PHE A 154 -7.88 -4.58 -16.72
C PHE A 154 -9.23 -5.12 -17.23
N ARG A 155 -9.23 -5.96 -18.27
CA ARG A 155 -10.43 -6.73 -18.71
C ARG A 155 -10.70 -7.94 -17.84
N GLY A 156 -9.77 -8.32 -16.96
CA GLY A 156 -9.91 -9.51 -16.13
C GLY A 156 -9.81 -10.83 -16.91
N GLU A 157 -9.20 -10.82 -18.09
CA GLU A 157 -9.12 -11.97 -19.01
C GLU A 157 -8.04 -12.98 -18.60
N LYS A 158 -7.10 -12.58 -17.73
CA LYS A 158 -5.98 -13.43 -17.28
C LYS A 158 -6.05 -13.76 -15.80
N GLU A 159 -5.60 -14.98 -15.48
CA GLU A 159 -5.19 -15.29 -14.11
C GLU A 159 -3.91 -14.50 -13.79
N THR A 160 -3.92 -13.81 -12.67
CA THR A 160 -2.79 -13.04 -12.18
C THR A 160 -1.88 -13.91 -11.31
N LYS A 161 -0.57 -13.74 -11.43
CA LYS A 161 0.39 -14.39 -10.54
C LYS A 161 0.21 -13.92 -9.10
N LEU A 162 -0.17 -12.65 -8.92
CA LEU A 162 -0.43 -12.08 -7.60
C LEU A 162 -1.60 -12.78 -6.90
N SER A 163 -2.67 -13.18 -7.61
CA SER A 163 -3.78 -13.93 -7.01
C SER A 163 -3.36 -15.32 -6.51
N GLN A 164 -2.35 -15.92 -7.14
CA GLN A 164 -1.79 -17.21 -6.74
C GLN A 164 -0.81 -17.08 -5.56
N PHE A 165 -0.20 -15.91 -5.40
CA PHE A 165 0.74 -15.62 -4.31
C PHE A 165 0.04 -15.49 -2.94
N TRP A 166 -1.27 -15.21 -2.91
CA TRP A 166 -2.07 -14.97 -1.70
C TRP A 166 -3.03 -16.12 -1.34
N PRO A 167 -2.58 -17.38 -1.18
CA PRO A 167 -3.47 -18.53 -0.98
C PRO A 167 -4.24 -18.49 0.34
N TYR A 168 -3.77 -17.73 1.33
CA TYR A 168 -4.44 -17.58 2.62
C TYR A 168 -5.78 -16.85 2.49
N VAL A 169 -5.89 -15.93 1.54
CA VAL A 169 -7.11 -15.16 1.30
C VAL A 169 -8.24 -16.04 0.81
N PHE A 170 -7.92 -17.18 0.19
CA PHE A 170 -8.91 -18.10 -0.39
C PHE A 170 -9.24 -19.34 0.46
N GLY A 171 -8.64 -19.48 1.64
CA GLY A 171 -8.79 -20.72 2.44
C GLY A 171 -8.25 -21.98 1.74
N LYS A 172 -7.53 -21.83 0.62
CA LYS A 172 -7.03 -22.92 -0.23
C LYS A 172 -5.54 -23.24 0.00
N ALA A 173 -5.08 -23.24 1.24
CA ALA A 173 -3.68 -23.49 1.60
C ALA A 173 -3.18 -24.92 1.28
N LYS A 174 -3.64 -25.57 0.21
CA LYS A 174 -3.35 -26.99 -0.02
C LYS A 174 -2.08 -27.33 -0.81
N SER A 175 -1.31 -26.36 -1.35
CA SER A 175 -0.17 -26.69 -2.22
C SER A 175 0.97 -25.68 -2.30
N LEU A 176 1.25 -24.92 -1.25
CA LEU A 176 2.41 -24.02 -1.27
C LEU A 176 3.65 -24.72 -0.72
N ASP A 177 4.78 -24.49 -1.38
CA ASP A 177 6.09 -24.82 -0.85
C ASP A 177 6.34 -24.04 0.45
N SER A 178 6.88 -24.69 1.46
CA SER A 178 7.21 -24.08 2.76
C SER A 178 8.14 -22.86 2.63
N ALA A 179 8.96 -22.83 1.59
CA ALA A 179 9.85 -21.70 1.27
C ALA A 179 9.09 -20.45 0.82
N ASP A 180 8.05 -20.61 0.01
CA ASP A 180 7.22 -19.49 -0.48
C ASP A 180 6.36 -18.91 0.66
N VAL A 181 5.83 -19.78 1.53
CA VAL A 181 5.11 -19.38 2.75
C VAL A 181 6.01 -18.57 3.69
N SER A 182 7.27 -18.97 3.86
CA SER A 182 8.23 -18.27 4.70
C SER A 182 8.59 -16.89 4.15
N ARG A 183 8.88 -16.79 2.85
CA ARG A 183 9.17 -15.50 2.17
C ARG A 183 8.01 -14.53 2.28
N TYR A 184 6.80 -15.03 2.10
CA TYR A 184 5.59 -14.26 2.26
C TYR A 184 5.43 -13.72 3.69
N SER A 185 5.53 -14.59 4.69
CA SER A 185 5.41 -14.22 6.10
C SER A 185 6.45 -13.18 6.52
N ASP A 186 7.68 -13.31 6.02
CA ASP A 186 8.76 -12.34 6.26
C ASP A 186 8.48 -10.99 5.62
N LEU A 187 8.02 -10.96 4.36
CA LEU A 187 7.62 -9.74 3.67
C LEU A 187 6.51 -9.01 4.42
N MET A 188 5.45 -9.75 4.79
CA MET A 188 4.32 -9.18 5.50
C MET A 188 4.73 -8.64 6.87
N SER A 189 5.48 -9.43 7.65
CA SER A 189 5.96 -9.01 8.97
C SER A 189 6.77 -7.72 8.91
N LYS A 190 7.75 -7.63 7.99
CA LYS A 190 8.62 -6.46 7.85
C LYS A 190 7.88 -5.25 7.30
N SER A 191 6.99 -5.43 6.31
CA SER A 191 6.22 -4.33 5.71
C SER A 191 5.19 -3.72 6.67
N GLN A 192 4.73 -4.48 7.67
CA GLN A 192 3.79 -4.02 8.69
C GLN A 192 4.38 -3.01 9.69
N PHE A 193 5.71 -2.93 9.81
CA PHE A 193 6.37 -2.06 10.79
C PHE A 193 5.94 -0.59 10.68
N MET A 194 5.97 -0.02 9.47
CA MET A 194 5.56 1.38 9.26
C MET A 194 4.07 1.58 9.51
N VAL A 195 3.24 0.64 9.06
CA VAL A 195 1.78 0.68 9.26
C VAL A 195 1.45 0.64 10.74
N ALA A 196 2.05 -0.29 11.49
CA ALA A 196 1.85 -0.43 12.93
C ALA A 196 2.18 0.87 13.68
N ARG A 197 3.34 1.48 13.40
CA ARG A 197 3.76 2.74 14.05
C ARG A 197 2.85 3.91 13.71
N ASP A 198 2.41 4.04 12.47
CA ASP A 198 1.50 5.12 12.06
C ASP A 198 0.10 4.91 12.65
N THR A 199 -0.40 3.68 12.68
CA THR A 199 -1.66 3.32 13.34
C THR A 199 -1.60 3.71 14.82
N ILE A 200 -0.59 3.24 15.54
CA ILE A 200 -0.41 3.51 16.96
C ILE A 200 -0.21 5.00 17.26
N ALA A 201 0.39 5.76 16.34
CA ALA A 201 0.55 7.21 16.49
C ALA A 201 -0.77 7.99 16.30
N SER A 202 -1.73 7.42 15.58
CA SER A 202 -3.01 8.06 15.25
C SER A 202 -4.10 7.85 16.31
N ILE A 203 -3.94 6.85 17.19
CA ILE A 203 -4.96 6.43 18.15
C ILE A 203 -4.57 6.73 19.60
N LYS A 204 -5.57 6.84 20.47
CA LYS A 204 -5.36 6.88 21.91
C LYS A 204 -5.50 5.48 22.51
N VAL A 205 -4.57 5.11 23.39
CA VAL A 205 -4.55 3.79 24.04
C VAL A 205 -4.60 3.98 25.54
N SER A 206 -5.61 3.41 26.19
CA SER A 206 -5.77 3.47 27.64
C SER A 206 -4.96 2.38 28.34
N LYS A 207 -4.53 2.64 29.57
CA LYS A 207 -3.80 1.64 30.39
C LYS A 207 -4.68 0.41 30.63
N GLY A 208 -4.09 -0.77 30.53
CA GLY A 208 -4.74 -2.03 30.86
C GLY A 208 -5.77 -2.50 29.82
N THR A 209 -5.92 -1.83 28.68
CA THR A 209 -6.84 -2.25 27.59
C THR A 209 -6.55 -3.69 27.18
N LYS A 210 -7.59 -4.49 27.09
CA LYS A 210 -7.54 -5.82 26.47
C LYS A 210 -7.79 -5.68 24.98
N TRP A 211 -6.81 -6.04 24.18
CA TRP A 211 -6.79 -5.82 22.75
C TRP A 211 -6.77 -7.15 21.98
N LEU A 212 -7.56 -7.29 20.93
CA LEU A 212 -7.51 -8.40 19.98
C LEU A 212 -7.13 -7.85 18.60
N ASP A 213 -6.06 -8.38 18.02
CA ASP A 213 -5.65 -8.08 16.65
C ASP A 213 -6.11 -9.20 15.73
N VAL A 214 -7.15 -8.96 14.94
CA VAL A 214 -7.76 -9.94 14.03
C VAL A 214 -7.04 -9.89 12.69
N GLY A 215 -6.56 -11.04 12.21
CA GLY A 215 -5.73 -11.13 11.02
C GLY A 215 -4.34 -10.54 11.24
N GLY A 216 -3.84 -10.56 12.49
CA GLY A 216 -2.58 -9.88 12.86
C GLY A 216 -1.30 -10.59 12.39
N GLY A 217 -1.42 -11.71 11.68
CA GLY A 217 -0.29 -12.44 11.09
C GLY A 217 0.77 -12.81 12.13
N SER A 218 2.01 -12.40 11.88
CA SER A 218 3.15 -12.62 12.78
C SER A 218 3.14 -11.77 14.06
N GLY A 219 2.08 -10.97 14.29
CA GLY A 219 1.97 -10.09 15.45
C GLY A 219 2.83 -8.82 15.38
N ALA A 220 3.20 -8.36 14.20
CA ALA A 220 4.02 -7.15 14.04
C ALA A 220 3.36 -5.91 14.66
N PHE A 221 2.05 -5.71 14.47
CA PHE A 221 1.30 -4.65 15.13
C PHE A 221 1.24 -4.84 16.64
N ALA A 222 0.96 -6.05 17.10
CA ALA A 222 0.90 -6.40 18.52
C ALA A 222 2.23 -6.10 19.23
N LYS A 223 3.36 -6.46 18.63
CA LYS A 223 4.70 -6.18 19.13
C LYS A 223 4.95 -4.69 19.29
N GLU A 224 4.67 -3.89 18.26
CA GLU A 224 4.86 -2.43 18.30
C GLU A 224 3.92 -1.76 19.32
N LEU A 225 2.69 -2.27 19.48
CA LEU A 225 1.73 -1.77 20.46
C LEU A 225 2.22 -2.00 21.90
N VAL A 226 2.68 -3.20 22.23
CA VAL A 226 3.23 -3.53 23.56
C VAL A 226 4.51 -2.75 23.84
N ASN A 227 5.39 -2.61 22.85
CA ASN A 227 6.61 -1.82 22.99
C ASN A 227 6.33 -0.39 23.40
N LYS A 228 5.27 0.23 22.83
CA LYS A 228 4.88 1.60 23.15
C LYS A 228 4.00 1.70 24.40
N TYR A 229 3.14 0.73 24.64
CA TYR A 229 2.19 0.68 25.76
C TYR A 229 2.29 -0.66 26.52
N PRO A 230 3.28 -0.83 27.40
CA PRO A 230 3.53 -2.11 28.08
C PRO A 230 2.39 -2.62 28.96
N SER A 231 1.44 -1.74 29.33
CA SER A 231 0.26 -2.13 30.13
C SER A 231 -0.87 -2.75 29.30
N VAL A 232 -0.81 -2.71 27.97
CA VAL A 232 -1.82 -3.31 27.10
C VAL A 232 -1.67 -4.82 27.09
N LYS A 233 -2.80 -5.52 27.20
CA LYS A 233 -2.88 -6.97 27.07
C LYS A 233 -3.41 -7.32 25.69
N ILE A 234 -2.52 -7.61 24.73
CA ILE A 234 -2.92 -7.93 23.37
C ILE A 234 -2.84 -9.41 23.07
N SER A 235 -3.82 -9.90 22.32
CA SER A 235 -3.81 -11.22 21.68
C SER A 235 -3.93 -11.05 20.16
N VAL A 236 -3.33 -11.95 19.40
CA VAL A 236 -3.47 -12.04 17.94
C VAL A 236 -4.38 -13.22 17.62
N PHE A 237 -5.39 -13.00 16.78
CA PHE A 237 -6.28 -14.04 16.24
C PHE A 237 -6.02 -14.18 14.75
N ASP A 238 -5.48 -15.33 14.36
CA ASP A 238 -5.14 -15.62 12.96
C ASP A 238 -5.15 -17.12 12.68
N ILE A 239 -5.08 -17.51 11.40
CA ILE A 239 -5.04 -18.90 10.96
C ILE A 239 -3.78 -19.62 11.48
N PRO A 240 -3.85 -20.96 11.68
CA PRO A 240 -2.68 -21.75 12.05
C PRO A 240 -1.55 -21.59 11.02
N GLY A 241 -0.31 -21.47 11.50
CA GLY A 241 0.87 -21.33 10.64
C GLY A 241 1.23 -19.88 10.27
N SER A 242 0.40 -18.87 10.57
CA SER A 242 0.89 -17.51 10.64
C SER A 242 1.95 -17.48 11.75
N SER A 243 3.15 -17.01 11.47
CA SER A 243 4.34 -17.12 12.36
C SER A 243 4.23 -16.29 13.66
N ALA A 244 3.03 -16.04 14.15
CA ALA A 244 2.72 -15.26 15.34
C ALA A 244 3.26 -15.88 16.66
N ASP A 245 3.77 -17.07 16.62
CA ASP A 245 4.12 -17.89 17.79
C ASP A 245 5.37 -17.45 18.57
N ARG A 246 5.96 -16.28 18.25
CA ARG A 246 7.25 -15.86 18.83
C ARG A 246 7.27 -14.46 19.46
N GLY A 247 6.11 -13.88 19.72
CA GLY A 247 6.01 -12.51 20.25
C GLY A 247 5.63 -12.46 21.75
N PRO A 248 5.66 -11.29 22.38
CA PRO A 248 5.21 -11.08 23.77
C PRO A 248 3.68 -11.10 23.93
N HIS A 249 2.94 -11.49 22.88
CA HIS A 249 1.49 -11.52 22.81
C HIS A 249 0.98 -12.96 22.79
N LYS A 250 -0.27 -13.13 23.25
CA LYS A 250 -0.96 -14.43 23.16
C LYS A 250 -1.44 -14.63 21.73
N PHE A 251 -1.17 -15.79 21.13
CA PHE A 251 -1.73 -16.21 19.87
C PHE A 251 -2.97 -17.08 20.09
N ILE A 252 -4.02 -16.82 19.33
CA ILE A 252 -5.25 -17.59 19.29
C ILE A 252 -5.45 -18.05 17.84
N SER A 253 -5.30 -19.35 17.62
CA SER A 253 -5.50 -19.96 16.31
C SER A 253 -6.97 -20.02 15.96
N GLY A 254 -7.33 -19.55 14.75
CA GLY A 254 -8.68 -19.63 14.20
C GLY A 254 -8.82 -18.82 12.92
N SER A 255 -9.89 -19.07 12.19
CA SER A 255 -10.22 -18.38 10.94
C SER A 255 -11.49 -17.54 11.12
N PHE A 256 -11.43 -16.26 10.85
CA PHE A 256 -12.61 -15.40 10.91
C PHE A 256 -13.68 -15.79 9.87
N PHE A 257 -13.34 -16.63 8.87
CA PHE A 257 -14.34 -17.18 7.94
C PHE A 257 -15.24 -18.20 8.65
N THR A 258 -14.66 -19.13 9.40
CA THR A 258 -15.36 -20.27 9.99
C THR A 258 -15.63 -20.12 11.48
N ASP A 259 -14.75 -19.43 12.21
CA ASP A 259 -14.80 -19.38 13.64
C ASP A 259 -15.43 -18.11 14.19
N GLN A 260 -15.82 -18.12 15.44
CA GLN A 260 -16.26 -16.92 16.17
C GLN A 260 -15.03 -16.08 16.58
N ILE A 261 -15.21 -14.77 16.57
CA ILE A 261 -14.17 -13.86 17.09
C ILE A 261 -14.12 -14.00 18.62
N PRO A 262 -12.92 -14.19 19.21
CA PRO A 262 -12.77 -14.31 20.66
C PRO A 262 -13.35 -13.13 21.43
N VAL A 263 -14.05 -13.42 22.53
CA VAL A 263 -14.69 -12.43 23.41
C VAL A 263 -13.78 -12.00 24.58
N GLY A 264 -14.16 -10.94 25.27
CA GLY A 264 -13.47 -10.45 26.49
C GLY A 264 -12.39 -9.40 26.21
N TYR A 265 -12.46 -8.74 25.06
CA TYR A 265 -11.59 -7.65 24.62
C TYR A 265 -12.35 -6.34 24.55
N ASP A 266 -11.68 -5.23 24.95
CA ASP A 266 -12.24 -3.88 24.93
C ASP A 266 -12.05 -3.21 23.55
N THR A 267 -11.03 -3.64 22.83
CA THR A 267 -10.67 -3.14 21.50
C THR A 267 -10.30 -4.29 20.57
N VAL A 268 -10.79 -4.21 19.34
CA VAL A 268 -10.39 -5.09 18.22
C VAL A 268 -9.72 -4.24 17.16
N SER A 269 -8.61 -4.73 16.60
CA SER A 269 -7.98 -4.13 15.41
C SER A 269 -8.05 -5.04 14.21
N CYS A 270 -8.20 -4.41 13.03
CA CYS A 270 -7.97 -4.99 11.72
C CYS A 270 -6.94 -4.11 11.01
N VAL A 271 -5.70 -4.56 10.93
CA VAL A 271 -4.59 -3.79 10.34
C VAL A 271 -4.15 -4.45 9.04
N ARG A 272 -4.51 -3.86 7.91
CA ARG A 272 -4.31 -4.42 6.56
C ARG A 272 -4.97 -5.79 6.40
N VAL A 273 -6.25 -5.86 6.74
CA VAL A 273 -7.08 -7.07 6.64
C VAL A 273 -8.26 -6.85 5.69
N LEU A 274 -9.04 -5.77 5.89
CA LEU A 274 -10.29 -5.60 5.15
C LEU A 274 -10.07 -5.38 3.65
N TYR A 275 -8.97 -4.72 3.27
CA TYR A 275 -8.67 -4.43 1.87
C TYR A 275 -8.32 -5.69 1.05
N ASP A 276 -8.01 -6.81 1.70
CA ASP A 276 -7.74 -8.11 1.06
C ASP A 276 -9.02 -8.87 0.67
N HIS A 277 -10.19 -8.36 1.07
CA HIS A 277 -11.47 -9.03 0.94
C HIS A 277 -12.54 -8.16 0.27
N ASP A 278 -13.55 -8.82 -0.31
CA ASP A 278 -14.74 -8.18 -0.87
C ASP A 278 -15.68 -7.62 0.21
N ASP A 279 -16.72 -6.87 -0.21
CA ASP A 279 -17.63 -6.20 0.72
C ASP A 279 -18.47 -7.16 1.56
N GLN A 280 -18.82 -8.33 1.02
CA GLN A 280 -19.58 -9.33 1.76
C GLN A 280 -18.74 -9.94 2.88
N THR A 281 -17.55 -10.41 2.56
CA THR A 281 -16.61 -10.96 3.55
C THR A 281 -16.29 -9.93 4.64
N VAL A 282 -16.07 -8.68 4.27
CA VAL A 282 -15.82 -7.59 5.24
C VAL A 282 -17.03 -7.35 6.12
N SER A 283 -18.24 -7.31 5.57
CA SER A 283 -19.46 -7.14 6.35
C SER A 283 -19.66 -8.27 7.36
N ASP A 284 -19.45 -9.51 6.96
CA ASP A 284 -19.57 -10.69 7.82
C ASP A 284 -18.52 -10.64 8.95
N LEU A 285 -17.27 -10.27 8.64
CA LEU A 285 -16.24 -10.09 9.65
C LEU A 285 -16.59 -8.98 10.64
N LEU A 286 -17.05 -7.82 10.16
CA LEU A 286 -17.44 -6.69 11.02
C LEU A 286 -18.63 -7.04 11.93
N LEU A 287 -19.62 -7.81 11.45
CA LEU A 287 -20.72 -8.31 12.28
C LEU A 287 -20.23 -9.25 13.39
N LYS A 288 -19.31 -10.16 13.07
CA LYS A 288 -18.68 -11.05 14.07
C LYS A 288 -17.89 -10.25 15.12
N ILE A 289 -17.12 -9.25 14.68
CA ILE A 289 -16.38 -8.36 15.60
C ILE A 289 -17.33 -7.55 16.48
N HIS A 290 -18.39 -6.98 15.88
CA HIS A 290 -19.40 -6.26 16.64
C HIS A 290 -20.03 -7.14 17.72
N SER A 291 -20.36 -8.38 17.40
CA SER A 291 -20.94 -9.35 18.34
C SER A 291 -19.97 -9.69 19.47
N SER A 292 -18.67 -9.80 19.22
CA SER A 292 -17.64 -10.15 20.22
C SER A 292 -17.29 -9.02 21.20
N LEU A 293 -17.52 -7.76 20.81
CA LEU A 293 -17.21 -6.59 21.62
C LEU A 293 -18.28 -6.32 22.69
N PRO A 294 -17.91 -5.85 23.88
CA PRO A 294 -18.87 -5.31 24.85
C PRO A 294 -19.47 -3.99 24.38
N THR A 295 -20.57 -3.54 25.01
CA THR A 295 -21.08 -2.17 24.85
C THR A 295 -19.97 -1.16 25.17
N GLY A 296 -19.80 -0.15 24.32
CA GLY A 296 -18.67 0.80 24.39
C GLY A 296 -17.35 0.25 23.83
N GLY A 297 -17.30 -1.01 23.44
CA GLY A 297 -16.12 -1.61 22.82
C GLY A 297 -15.77 -0.96 21.48
N ARG A 298 -14.48 -0.95 21.13
CA ARG A 298 -13.92 -0.19 20.01
C ARG A 298 -13.37 -1.11 18.94
N ILE A 299 -13.60 -0.74 17.67
CA ILE A 299 -12.84 -1.28 16.53
C ILE A 299 -11.87 -0.22 16.01
N VAL A 300 -10.67 -0.66 15.61
CA VAL A 300 -9.64 0.12 14.92
C VAL A 300 -9.35 -0.54 13.58
N VAL A 301 -9.62 0.17 12.49
CA VAL A 301 -9.27 -0.26 11.12
C VAL A 301 -8.11 0.59 10.63
N SER A 302 -7.08 -0.04 10.07
CA SER A 302 -5.92 0.67 9.53
C SER A 302 -5.51 0.08 8.19
N GLU A 303 -5.75 0.85 7.10
CA GLU A 303 -5.65 0.36 5.73
C GLU A 303 -5.16 1.45 4.78
N PRO A 304 -4.51 1.09 3.66
CA PRO A 304 -4.38 2.00 2.54
C PRO A 304 -5.78 2.25 1.94
N MET A 305 -6.12 3.51 1.70
CA MET A 305 -7.47 3.87 1.26
C MET A 305 -7.44 4.71 -0.02
N LEU A 306 -8.55 4.64 -0.78
CA LEU A 306 -8.82 5.51 -1.92
C LEU A 306 -8.97 6.97 -1.46
N GLY A 307 -8.90 7.89 -2.41
CA GLY A 307 -9.32 9.27 -2.18
C GLY A 307 -10.84 9.37 -1.97
N GLU A 308 -11.28 10.49 -1.42
CA GLU A 308 -12.70 10.84 -1.26
C GLU A 308 -13.20 11.64 -2.48
N LEU A 309 -13.39 12.95 -2.30
CA LEU A 309 -13.81 13.86 -3.39
C LEU A 309 -12.73 14.07 -4.44
N SER A 310 -11.46 13.89 -4.06
CA SER A 310 -10.32 13.97 -4.95
C SER A 310 -9.54 12.65 -4.93
N PRO A 311 -9.14 12.12 -6.09
CA PRO A 311 -8.33 10.92 -6.14
C PRO A 311 -7.03 11.05 -5.33
N ASN A 312 -6.67 10.00 -4.62
CA ASN A 312 -5.39 9.84 -3.94
C ASN A 312 -4.45 9.03 -4.85
N LYS A 313 -3.36 9.63 -5.30
CA LYS A 313 -2.44 8.96 -6.23
C LYS A 313 -2.07 7.53 -5.78
N TRP A 314 -1.78 7.34 -4.51
CA TRP A 314 -1.30 6.03 -4.01
C TRP A 314 -2.44 5.02 -3.84
N GLY A 315 -3.55 5.45 -3.25
CA GLY A 315 -4.75 4.63 -3.06
C GLY A 315 -5.38 4.23 -4.39
N ASP A 316 -5.66 5.22 -5.23
CA ASP A 316 -6.43 5.03 -6.47
C ASP A 316 -5.61 4.46 -7.63
N THR A 317 -4.27 4.53 -7.59
CA THR A 317 -3.44 3.87 -8.61
C THR A 317 -2.85 2.57 -8.09
N TYR A 318 -1.92 2.64 -7.12
CA TYR A 318 -1.14 1.48 -6.69
C TYR A 318 -1.98 0.45 -5.93
N PHE A 319 -2.63 0.86 -4.83
CA PHE A 319 -3.38 -0.10 -4.00
C PHE A 319 -4.63 -0.64 -4.68
N ALA A 320 -5.36 0.19 -5.44
CA ALA A 320 -6.49 -0.27 -6.22
C ALA A 320 -6.09 -1.30 -7.28
N THR A 321 -4.98 -1.05 -8.00
CA THR A 321 -4.46 -2.00 -8.99
C THR A 321 -3.93 -3.27 -8.33
N TYR A 322 -3.26 -3.14 -7.19
CA TYR A 322 -2.73 -4.27 -6.43
C TYR A 322 -3.86 -5.19 -5.94
N THR A 323 -4.89 -4.63 -5.29
CA THR A 323 -6.05 -5.42 -4.82
C THR A 323 -6.87 -5.99 -5.97
N PHE A 324 -6.93 -5.30 -7.11
CA PHE A 324 -7.53 -5.83 -8.32
C PHE A 324 -6.75 -7.06 -8.84
N ALA A 325 -5.41 -7.01 -8.82
CA ALA A 325 -4.56 -8.15 -9.17
C ALA A 325 -4.72 -9.34 -8.21
N MET A 326 -5.04 -9.09 -6.93
CA MET A 326 -5.33 -10.16 -5.95
C MET A 326 -6.63 -10.90 -6.23
N LYS A 327 -7.55 -10.33 -7.01
CA LYS A 327 -8.90 -10.85 -7.35
C LYS A 327 -9.88 -10.98 -6.19
N THR A 328 -9.45 -10.92 -4.95
CA THR A 328 -10.30 -10.95 -3.75
C THR A 328 -10.36 -9.62 -3.05
N GLY A 329 -9.30 -8.83 -3.19
CA GLY A 329 -9.14 -7.57 -2.48
C GLY A 329 -9.94 -6.43 -3.10
N LYS A 330 -10.28 -5.45 -2.25
CA LYS A 330 -10.92 -4.20 -2.64
C LYS A 330 -10.40 -3.05 -1.79
N THR A 331 -9.64 -2.16 -2.38
CA THR A 331 -9.30 -0.89 -1.73
C THR A 331 -10.54 0.00 -1.64
N ARG A 332 -10.80 0.57 -0.47
CA ARG A 332 -12.00 1.38 -0.18
C ARG A 332 -11.61 2.80 0.21
N SER A 333 -12.52 3.75 0.01
CA SER A 333 -12.36 5.09 0.58
C SER A 333 -12.75 5.09 2.08
N PRO A 334 -12.32 6.09 2.86
CA PRO A 334 -12.73 6.23 4.26
C PRO A 334 -14.24 6.25 4.45
N SER A 335 -14.99 6.89 3.54
CA SER A 335 -16.46 6.89 3.58
C SER A 335 -17.05 5.50 3.36
N GLN A 336 -16.54 4.73 2.40
CA GLN A 336 -16.99 3.36 2.15
C GLN A 336 -16.75 2.43 3.35
N VAL A 337 -15.59 2.56 4.02
CA VAL A 337 -15.32 1.80 5.26
C VAL A 337 -16.25 2.26 6.39
N SER A 338 -16.50 3.57 6.51
CA SER A 338 -17.42 4.13 7.50
C SER A 338 -18.86 3.62 7.30
N ASP A 339 -19.30 3.52 6.04
CA ASP A 339 -20.62 2.99 5.69
C ASP A 339 -20.74 1.50 6.07
N LEU A 340 -19.71 0.70 5.81
CA LEU A 340 -19.69 -0.72 6.20
C LEU A 340 -19.76 -0.88 7.73
N LEU A 341 -18.97 -0.06 8.46
CA LEU A 341 -19.03 -0.02 9.93
C LEU A 341 -20.43 0.36 10.44
N GLY A 342 -21.03 1.39 9.86
CA GLY A 342 -22.40 1.83 10.23
C GLY A 342 -23.45 0.75 9.98
N LYS A 343 -23.41 0.10 8.80
CA LYS A 343 -24.33 -1.00 8.43
C LYS A 343 -24.19 -2.22 9.34
N THR A 344 -23.02 -2.43 9.94
CA THR A 344 -22.75 -3.55 10.84
C THR A 344 -22.92 -3.21 12.33
N GLY A 345 -23.53 -2.05 12.63
CA GLY A 345 -23.95 -1.67 13.99
C GLY A 345 -22.96 -0.77 14.75
N PHE A 346 -21.81 -0.44 14.17
CA PHE A 346 -20.88 0.51 14.80
C PHE A 346 -21.34 1.95 14.63
N SER A 347 -20.96 2.77 15.60
CA SER A 347 -21.29 4.20 15.66
C SER A 347 -20.06 5.04 15.99
N LYS A 348 -20.25 6.36 16.06
CA LYS A 348 -19.18 7.31 16.42
C LYS A 348 -17.91 7.14 15.60
N VAL A 349 -18.06 6.90 14.31
CA VAL A 349 -16.94 6.67 13.38
C VAL A 349 -16.06 7.92 13.32
N LYS A 350 -14.75 7.75 13.50
CA LYS A 350 -13.74 8.80 13.41
C LYS A 350 -12.63 8.38 12.47
N ILE A 351 -12.29 9.27 11.54
CA ILE A 351 -11.21 9.07 10.57
C ILE A 351 -10.01 9.89 11.04
N PHE A 352 -8.87 9.25 11.12
CA PHE A 352 -7.60 9.87 11.50
C PHE A 352 -6.61 9.77 10.33
N PRO A 353 -6.24 10.90 9.72
CA PRO A 353 -5.15 10.89 8.75
C PRO A 353 -3.87 10.46 9.47
N SER A 354 -3.18 9.46 8.92
CA SER A 354 -1.89 9.03 9.45
C SER A 354 -0.79 10.03 9.07
N ARG A 355 0.37 9.92 9.71
CA ARG A 355 1.57 10.70 9.35
C ARG A 355 2.00 10.48 7.91
N ARG A 356 1.70 9.30 7.37
CA ARG A 356 2.01 8.87 6.00
C ARG A 356 0.74 8.34 5.33
N PRO A 357 -0.14 9.24 4.82
CA PRO A 357 -1.41 8.83 4.20
C PRO A 357 -1.26 7.87 3.02
N PHE A 358 -0.07 7.84 2.41
CA PHE A 358 0.29 6.88 1.37
C PHE A 358 0.63 5.48 1.92
N VAL A 359 0.71 5.31 3.23
CA VAL A 359 0.94 4.01 3.89
C VAL A 359 -0.36 3.46 4.44
N THR A 360 -1.12 4.28 5.19
CA THR A 360 -2.36 3.86 5.84
C THR A 360 -3.22 5.06 6.26
N THR A 361 -4.51 4.84 6.35
CA THR A 361 -5.50 5.71 7.02
C THR A 361 -6.13 4.92 8.16
N VAL A 362 -6.39 5.56 9.28
CA VAL A 362 -6.92 4.89 10.48
C VAL A 362 -8.36 5.32 10.73
N ILE A 363 -9.23 4.36 11.00
CA ILE A 363 -10.63 4.61 11.38
C ILE A 363 -10.92 3.93 12.71
N GLU A 364 -11.54 4.66 13.62
CA GLU A 364 -12.10 4.11 14.85
C GLU A 364 -13.62 4.16 14.80
N ALA A 365 -14.27 3.15 15.37
CA ALA A 365 -15.71 3.14 15.61
C ALA A 365 -16.03 2.37 16.89
N TYR A 366 -17.24 2.55 17.42
CA TYR A 366 -17.63 2.01 18.71
C TYR A 366 -18.94 1.25 18.62
N LYS A 367 -19.06 0.17 19.38
CA LYS A 367 -20.31 -0.53 19.64
C LYS A 367 -21.15 0.28 20.65
N ASN A 368 -22.40 0.57 20.31
CA ASN A 368 -23.33 1.24 21.23
C ASN A 368 -23.79 0.33 22.37
#